data_edf2dfbedaafb6fdc9edb237a7d9a82d
#
_entry.id   edf2dfbedaafb6fdc9edb237a7d9a82d
#
_cell.length_a   1.000
_cell.length_b   1.000
_cell.length_c   1.000
_cell.angle_alpha   90.00
_cell.angle_beta   90.00
_cell.angle_gamma   90.00
#
_symmetry.space_group_name_H-M   'P 1'
#
loop_
_entity.id
_entity.type
_entity.pdbx_description
1 polymer ?
#
loop_
_entity_poly.entity_id
_entity_poly.type
_entity_poly.pdbx_seq_one_letter_code
_entity_poly.pdbx_strand_id
1 'polypeptide(L)'
;MSVYFYGRCSSDENFDKGSSIETQLSKSNAYAVIKDLTIDKQITESISGTVKFNNRPMGLELMSVLKKGDHIICSALDRFSRNTLDLLQVIDKLKRMKVSLHFTEFGEVTGTDAIGSIFVKLLSVFAEYYSKSCSEKQKATKDRLKSQGRFGGGKCVFGYDVDQNNYLIPCEKEQQVIRQMQLMRKQGNSYRKVAEQIM
;
A
#
# COMPACT_ATOMS: atom_id res chain seq x y z
N MET A 1 -25.57 16.43 -2.89
CA MET A 1 -25.31 15.01 -3.13
C MET A 1 -24.98 14.90 -4.62
N SER A 2 -23.75 14.55 -4.94
CA SER A 2 -23.32 14.35 -6.32
C SER A 2 -22.85 12.92 -6.52
N VAL A 3 -23.06 12.38 -7.72
CA VAL A 3 -22.68 11.02 -8.07
C VAL A 3 -21.56 11.07 -9.12
N TYR A 4 -20.42 10.50 -8.80
CA TYR A 4 -19.23 10.48 -9.63
C TYR A 4 -19.02 9.09 -10.22
N PHE A 5 -18.88 8.99 -11.51
CA PHE A 5 -18.29 7.81 -12.14
C PHE A 5 -16.78 7.92 -12.10
N TYR A 6 -16.11 6.86 -11.65
CA TYR A 6 -14.66 6.74 -11.78
C TYR A 6 -14.31 5.55 -12.69
N GLY A 7 -13.58 5.86 -13.77
CA GLY A 7 -13.12 4.88 -14.74
C GLY A 7 -11.62 4.95 -15.00
N ARG A 8 -10.98 3.79 -15.22
CA ARG A 8 -9.55 3.70 -15.50
C ARG A 8 -9.26 2.74 -16.64
N CYS A 9 -8.37 3.14 -17.55
CA CYS A 9 -7.68 2.23 -18.49
C CYS A 9 -6.17 2.26 -18.22
N SER A 10 -5.43 1.24 -18.66
CA SER A 10 -3.97 1.30 -18.72
C SER A 10 -3.54 1.77 -20.10
N SER A 11 -2.37 2.41 -20.19
CA SER A 11 -1.78 2.85 -21.47
C SER A 11 -1.53 1.68 -22.43
N ASP A 12 -1.38 0.44 -21.90
CA ASP A 12 -1.10 -0.77 -22.66
C ASP A 12 -2.36 -1.58 -23.02
N GLU A 13 -3.53 -1.22 -22.47
CA GLU A 13 -4.81 -1.85 -22.79
C GLU A 13 -5.35 -1.33 -24.14
N ASN A 14 -4.61 -1.62 -25.20
CA ASN A 14 -5.14 -1.53 -26.55
C ASN A 14 -6.17 -2.64 -26.77
N PHE A 15 -7.47 -2.25 -26.86
CA PHE A 15 -8.53 -2.98 -27.54
C PHE A 15 -9.09 -4.30 -27.00
N ASP A 16 -8.99 -4.62 -25.73
CA ASP A 16 -9.92 -5.61 -25.19
C ASP A 16 -11.32 -4.98 -25.05
N LYS A 17 -12.26 -5.49 -25.89
CA LYS A 17 -13.65 -4.97 -26.02
C LYS A 17 -14.46 -4.88 -24.71
N GLY A 18 -13.95 -5.39 -23.60
CA GLY A 18 -14.60 -5.37 -22.27
C GLY A 18 -14.03 -4.37 -21.27
N SER A 19 -12.91 -3.71 -21.58
CA SER A 19 -12.19 -2.84 -20.64
C SER A 19 -12.25 -1.34 -20.96
N SER A 20 -12.91 -0.97 -22.08
CA SER A 20 -13.03 0.43 -22.49
C SER A 20 -13.75 1.28 -21.44
N ILE A 21 -13.41 2.55 -21.34
CA ILE A 21 -14.09 3.52 -20.46
C ILE A 21 -15.59 3.57 -20.75
N GLU A 22 -15.99 3.45 -22.02
CA GLU A 22 -17.40 3.41 -22.45
C GLU A 22 -18.14 2.21 -21.86
N THR A 23 -17.55 1.02 -21.90
CA THR A 23 -18.12 -0.19 -21.29
C THR A 23 -18.23 -0.05 -19.76
N GLN A 24 -17.22 0.52 -19.12
CA GLN A 24 -17.24 0.78 -17.68
C GLN A 24 -18.35 1.78 -17.32
N LEU A 25 -18.50 2.85 -18.07
CA LEU A 25 -19.55 3.85 -17.90
C LEU A 25 -20.93 3.25 -18.11
N SER A 26 -21.12 2.45 -19.18
CA SER A 26 -22.40 1.78 -19.45
C SER A 26 -22.83 0.88 -18.28
N LYS A 27 -21.92 0.05 -17.72
CA LYS A 27 -22.19 -0.78 -16.54
C LYS A 27 -22.53 0.08 -15.32
N SER A 28 -21.79 1.17 -15.11
CA SER A 28 -22.00 2.07 -13.97
C SER A 28 -23.33 2.83 -14.08
N ASN A 29 -23.75 3.22 -15.28
CA ASN A 29 -25.07 3.82 -15.52
C ASN A 29 -26.21 2.84 -15.22
N ALA A 30 -26.10 1.59 -15.70
CA ALA A 30 -27.08 0.56 -15.40
C ALA A 30 -27.22 0.30 -13.89
N TYR A 31 -26.10 0.25 -13.19
CA TYR A 31 -26.06 0.13 -11.73
C TYR A 31 -26.68 1.35 -11.03
N ALA A 32 -26.36 2.55 -11.49
CA ALA A 32 -26.90 3.80 -10.92
C ALA A 32 -28.43 3.83 -11.00
N VAL A 33 -29.00 3.44 -12.14
CA VAL A 33 -30.48 3.32 -12.32
C VAL A 33 -31.10 2.35 -11.31
N ILE A 34 -30.47 1.20 -11.06
CA ILE A 34 -30.96 0.22 -10.07
C ILE A 34 -30.95 0.78 -8.63
N LYS A 35 -30.06 1.73 -8.36
CA LYS A 35 -29.92 2.37 -7.04
C LYS A 35 -30.61 3.73 -6.96
N ASP A 36 -31.44 4.09 -7.92
CA ASP A 36 -32.10 5.41 -8.03
C ASP A 36 -31.11 6.59 -7.99
N LEU A 37 -29.92 6.38 -8.56
CA LEU A 37 -28.86 7.38 -8.67
C LEU A 37 -28.69 7.82 -10.13
N THR A 38 -28.22 9.07 -10.33
CA THR A 38 -27.86 9.58 -11.65
C THR A 38 -26.42 10.08 -11.61
N ILE A 39 -25.60 9.62 -12.55
CA ILE A 39 -24.18 10.04 -12.63
C ILE A 39 -24.12 11.49 -13.11
N ASP A 40 -23.63 12.39 -12.25
CA ASP A 40 -23.50 13.82 -12.53
C ASP A 40 -22.17 14.15 -13.20
N LYS A 41 -21.10 13.44 -12.81
CA LYS A 41 -19.73 13.72 -13.27
C LYS A 41 -18.97 12.45 -13.58
N GLN A 42 -18.13 12.55 -14.58
CA GLN A 42 -17.26 11.45 -15.02
C GLN A 42 -15.80 11.83 -14.79
N ILE A 43 -15.09 10.99 -14.08
CA ILE A 43 -13.65 11.13 -13.84
C ILE A 43 -12.97 9.89 -14.38
N THR A 44 -12.14 10.09 -15.39
CA THR A 44 -11.47 8.99 -16.09
C THR A 44 -9.98 9.26 -16.20
N GLU A 45 -9.17 8.21 -16.13
CA GLU A 45 -7.73 8.32 -16.28
C GLU A 45 -7.12 7.13 -17.02
N SER A 46 -5.97 7.39 -17.66
CA SER A 46 -5.15 6.38 -18.30
C SER A 46 -3.86 6.20 -17.47
N ILE A 47 -3.88 5.26 -16.52
CA ILE A 47 -2.76 5.00 -15.62
C ILE A 47 -2.76 3.54 -15.17
N SER A 48 -1.58 2.99 -14.82
CA SER A 48 -1.49 1.64 -14.27
C SER A 48 -2.26 1.49 -12.96
N GLY A 49 -3.03 0.41 -12.81
CA GLY A 49 -3.75 0.08 -11.58
C GLY A 49 -2.84 -0.23 -10.37
N THR A 50 -1.53 -0.41 -10.59
CA THR A 50 -0.53 -0.59 -9.51
C THR A 50 -0.17 0.72 -8.82
N VAL A 51 -0.39 1.87 -9.47
CA VAL A 51 -0.21 3.19 -8.85
C VAL A 51 -1.29 3.37 -7.78
N LYS A 52 -0.89 3.74 -6.57
CA LYS A 52 -1.82 4.00 -5.46
C LYS A 52 -2.84 5.07 -5.83
N PHE A 53 -4.07 4.90 -5.41
CA PHE A 53 -5.18 5.82 -5.73
C PHE A 53 -4.86 7.27 -5.37
N ASN A 54 -4.31 7.50 -4.19
CA ASN A 54 -3.93 8.85 -3.73
C ASN A 54 -2.71 9.45 -4.47
N ASN A 55 -2.03 8.69 -5.33
CA ASN A 55 -0.92 9.17 -6.15
C ASN A 55 -1.35 9.37 -7.62
N ARG A 56 -2.60 9.12 -7.95
CA ARG A 56 -3.14 9.31 -9.29
C ARG A 56 -3.69 10.73 -9.43
N PRO A 57 -3.43 11.44 -10.54
CA PRO A 57 -3.93 12.80 -10.74
C PRO A 57 -5.45 12.90 -10.59
N MET A 58 -6.19 12.02 -11.28
CA MET A 58 -7.66 12.03 -11.21
C MET A 58 -8.19 11.49 -9.89
N GLY A 59 -7.46 10.58 -9.24
CA GLY A 59 -7.77 10.13 -7.89
C GLY A 59 -7.66 11.26 -6.86
N LEU A 60 -6.61 12.09 -6.95
CA LEU A 60 -6.44 13.27 -6.11
C LEU A 60 -7.52 14.32 -6.36
N GLU A 61 -7.80 14.60 -7.65
CA GLU A 61 -8.86 15.52 -8.04
C GLU A 61 -10.21 15.08 -7.48
N LEU A 62 -10.58 13.80 -7.68
CA LEU A 62 -11.81 13.24 -7.12
C LEU A 62 -11.87 13.46 -5.61
N MET A 63 -10.81 13.08 -4.88
CA MET A 63 -10.77 13.22 -3.43
C MET A 63 -10.86 14.66 -2.93
N SER A 64 -10.47 15.65 -3.73
CA SER A 64 -10.51 17.08 -3.38
C SER A 64 -11.90 17.70 -3.51
N VAL A 65 -12.73 17.17 -4.41
CA VAL A 65 -14.07 17.71 -4.70
C VAL A 65 -15.20 17.01 -3.94
N LEU A 66 -14.94 15.83 -3.38
CA LEU A 66 -15.93 15.03 -2.66
C LEU A 66 -16.42 15.72 -1.39
N LYS A 67 -17.73 15.65 -1.17
CA LYS A 67 -18.41 16.16 0.02
C LYS A 67 -19.20 15.03 0.69
N LYS A 68 -19.55 15.26 1.96
CA LYS A 68 -20.40 14.33 2.70
C LYS A 68 -21.72 14.09 1.95
N GLY A 69 -22.07 12.82 1.80
CA GLY A 69 -23.27 12.36 1.11
C GLY A 69 -23.10 12.19 -0.40
N ASP A 70 -21.89 12.39 -0.93
CA ASP A 70 -21.61 12.10 -2.34
C ASP A 70 -21.39 10.59 -2.57
N HIS A 71 -21.55 10.17 -3.81
CA HIS A 71 -21.39 8.78 -4.23
C HIS A 71 -20.31 8.66 -5.30
N ILE A 72 -19.54 7.59 -5.23
CA ILE A 72 -18.60 7.18 -6.29
C ILE A 72 -19.08 5.84 -6.81
N ILE A 73 -19.20 5.70 -8.13
CA ILE A 73 -19.53 4.43 -8.79
C ILE A 73 -18.36 4.03 -9.68
N CYS A 74 -17.85 2.81 -9.49
CA CYS A 74 -16.82 2.20 -10.30
C CYS A 74 -17.30 0.84 -10.81
N SER A 75 -16.99 0.50 -12.08
CA SER A 75 -17.49 -0.72 -12.70
C SER A 75 -16.90 -2.00 -12.11
N ALA A 76 -15.64 -1.98 -11.66
CA ALA A 76 -14.97 -3.13 -11.11
C ALA A 76 -13.85 -2.70 -10.15
N LEU A 77 -13.52 -3.60 -9.23
CA LEU A 77 -12.52 -3.35 -8.20
C LEU A 77 -11.12 -3.09 -8.77
N ASP A 78 -10.70 -3.85 -9.79
CA ASP A 78 -9.39 -3.73 -10.43
C ASP A 78 -9.25 -2.42 -11.23
N ARG A 79 -10.36 -1.77 -11.59
CA ARG A 79 -10.37 -0.42 -12.17
C ARG A 79 -10.10 0.63 -11.11
N PHE A 80 -10.60 0.42 -9.91
CA PHE A 80 -10.37 1.32 -8.79
C PHE A 80 -8.95 1.15 -8.20
N SER A 81 -8.57 -0.05 -7.77
CA SER A 81 -7.22 -0.36 -7.28
C SER A 81 -6.87 -1.83 -7.47
N ARG A 82 -5.62 -2.12 -7.87
CA ARG A 82 -5.04 -3.47 -7.88
C ARG A 82 -4.29 -3.79 -6.57
N ASN A 83 -4.19 -2.83 -5.66
CA ASN A 83 -3.54 -3.00 -4.37
C ASN A 83 -4.60 -3.03 -3.26
N THR A 84 -4.77 -4.18 -2.62
CA THR A 84 -5.78 -4.39 -1.60
C THR A 84 -5.61 -3.47 -0.37
N LEU A 85 -4.36 -3.23 0.05
CA LEU A 85 -4.09 -2.33 1.19
C LEU A 85 -4.45 -0.88 0.85
N ASP A 86 -4.10 -0.43 -0.36
CA ASP A 86 -4.46 0.90 -0.85
C ASP A 86 -5.99 1.07 -0.91
N LEU A 87 -6.68 0.08 -1.46
CA LEU A 87 -8.15 0.06 -1.52
C LEU A 87 -8.77 0.19 -0.13
N LEU A 88 -8.31 -0.60 0.84
CA LEU A 88 -8.83 -0.55 2.22
C LEU A 88 -8.59 0.81 2.87
N GLN A 89 -7.42 1.43 2.64
CA GLN A 89 -7.12 2.78 3.13
C GLN A 89 -8.06 3.83 2.51
N VAL A 90 -8.34 3.73 1.22
CA VAL A 90 -9.28 4.63 0.55
C VAL A 90 -10.70 4.43 1.05
N ILE A 91 -11.17 3.18 1.20
CA ILE A 91 -12.49 2.86 1.77
C ILE A 91 -12.63 3.47 3.18
N ASP A 92 -11.63 3.30 4.05
CA ASP A 92 -11.67 3.86 5.40
C ASP A 92 -11.74 5.41 5.37
N LYS A 93 -10.97 6.05 4.49
CA LYS A 93 -11.02 7.50 4.30
C LYS A 93 -12.40 7.98 3.82
N LEU A 94 -12.98 7.30 2.83
CA LEU A 94 -14.32 7.64 2.32
C LEU A 94 -15.41 7.44 3.38
N LYS A 95 -15.32 6.39 4.20
CA LYS A 95 -16.21 6.18 5.35
C LYS A 95 -16.16 7.36 6.33
N ARG A 96 -14.96 7.82 6.68
CA ARG A 96 -14.79 9.00 7.56
C ARG A 96 -15.37 10.27 6.94
N MET A 97 -15.25 10.42 5.63
CA MET A 97 -15.85 11.55 4.89
C MET A 97 -17.36 11.41 4.71
N LYS A 98 -17.94 10.25 5.04
CA LYS A 98 -19.36 9.91 4.79
C LYS A 98 -19.71 9.97 3.31
N VAL A 99 -18.83 9.44 2.46
CA VAL A 99 -18.98 9.28 1.02
C VAL A 99 -19.19 7.81 0.71
N SER A 100 -20.16 7.50 -0.14
CA SER A 100 -20.50 6.14 -0.54
C SER A 100 -19.68 5.70 -1.75
N LEU A 101 -18.98 4.57 -1.63
CA LEU A 101 -18.27 3.92 -2.74
C LEU A 101 -19.04 2.66 -3.16
N HIS A 102 -19.37 2.59 -4.44
CA HIS A 102 -20.09 1.47 -5.05
C HIS A 102 -19.23 0.79 -6.12
N PHE A 103 -19.22 -0.53 -6.08
CA PHE A 103 -18.78 -1.37 -7.19
C PHE A 103 -19.98 -2.07 -7.80
N THR A 104 -20.08 -2.08 -9.13
CA THR A 104 -21.24 -2.69 -9.79
C THR A 104 -21.40 -4.17 -9.47
N GLU A 105 -20.30 -4.85 -9.08
CA GLU A 105 -20.26 -6.28 -8.76
C GLU A 105 -20.62 -6.57 -7.30
N PHE A 106 -20.33 -5.67 -6.37
CA PHE A 106 -20.41 -5.92 -4.92
C PHE A 106 -21.34 -4.97 -4.18
N GLY A 107 -21.91 -3.99 -4.88
CA GLY A 107 -22.72 -2.96 -4.25
C GLY A 107 -21.92 -1.90 -3.49
N GLU A 108 -22.52 -1.29 -2.49
CA GLU A 108 -21.90 -0.28 -1.66
C GLU A 108 -20.96 -0.89 -0.62
N VAL A 109 -19.67 -0.50 -0.65
CA VAL A 109 -18.62 -1.04 0.24
C VAL A 109 -18.30 -0.11 1.43
N THR A 110 -18.79 1.12 1.42
CA THR A 110 -18.60 2.08 2.51
C THR A 110 -19.78 2.14 3.48
N GLY A 111 -20.93 1.68 3.07
CA GLY A 111 -22.19 1.72 3.82
C GLY A 111 -22.49 0.46 4.62
N THR A 112 -23.80 0.23 4.79
CA THR A 112 -24.37 -0.88 5.58
C THR A 112 -24.79 -2.06 4.73
N ASP A 113 -24.60 -2.04 3.42
CA ASP A 113 -24.93 -3.16 2.54
C ASP A 113 -24.22 -4.43 3.03
N ALA A 114 -24.98 -5.48 3.29
CA ALA A 114 -24.48 -6.71 3.89
C ALA A 114 -23.36 -7.34 3.02
N ILE A 115 -23.55 -7.40 1.71
CA ILE A 115 -22.58 -7.98 0.75
C ILE A 115 -21.30 -7.14 0.74
N GLY A 116 -21.40 -5.82 0.58
CA GLY A 116 -20.24 -4.93 0.57
C GLY A 116 -19.48 -4.96 1.89
N SER A 117 -20.16 -5.01 3.03
CA SER A 117 -19.54 -5.14 4.36
C SER A 117 -18.76 -6.45 4.52
N ILE A 118 -19.35 -7.58 4.10
CA ILE A 118 -18.68 -8.89 4.14
C ILE A 118 -17.47 -8.89 3.20
N PHE A 119 -17.62 -8.34 2.01
CA PHE A 119 -16.53 -8.24 1.04
C PHE A 119 -15.33 -7.48 1.61
N VAL A 120 -15.54 -6.30 2.23
CA VAL A 120 -14.47 -5.53 2.86
C VAL A 120 -13.79 -6.29 3.99
N LYS A 121 -14.55 -7.03 4.80
CA LYS A 121 -13.99 -7.90 5.86
C LYS A 121 -13.11 -8.99 5.28
N LEU A 122 -13.55 -9.66 4.23
CA LEU A 122 -12.76 -10.70 3.54
C LEU A 122 -11.46 -10.10 2.97
N LEU A 123 -11.54 -8.96 2.30
CA LEU A 123 -10.34 -8.26 1.80
C LEU A 123 -9.36 -7.93 2.93
N SER A 124 -9.86 -7.51 4.10
CA SER A 124 -9.01 -7.20 5.26
C SER A 124 -8.29 -8.44 5.77
N VAL A 125 -8.98 -9.57 5.86
CA VAL A 125 -8.38 -10.86 6.26
C VAL A 125 -7.31 -11.31 5.27
N PHE A 126 -7.57 -11.21 3.96
CA PHE A 126 -6.58 -11.55 2.94
C PHE A 126 -5.36 -10.61 2.99
N ALA A 127 -5.56 -9.31 3.19
CA ALA A 127 -4.47 -8.35 3.31
C ALA A 127 -3.58 -8.65 4.54
N GLU A 128 -4.19 -8.99 5.67
CA GLU A 128 -3.48 -9.39 6.88
C GLU A 128 -2.69 -10.69 6.69
N TYR A 129 -3.31 -11.71 6.11
CA TYR A 129 -2.66 -12.98 5.79
C TYR A 129 -1.45 -12.77 4.87
N TYR A 130 -1.63 -11.99 3.79
CA TYR A 130 -0.55 -11.72 2.84
C TYR A 130 0.62 -10.97 3.50
N SER A 131 0.32 -9.98 4.34
CA SER A 131 1.34 -9.24 5.10
C SER A 131 2.13 -10.15 6.04
N LYS A 132 1.45 -11.04 6.78
CA LYS A 132 2.09 -12.04 7.67
C LYS A 132 2.96 -13.02 6.86
N SER A 133 2.42 -13.57 5.78
CA SER A 133 3.16 -14.51 4.92
C SER A 133 4.42 -13.88 4.32
N CYS A 134 4.35 -12.63 3.86
CA CYS A 134 5.52 -11.89 3.39
C CYS A 134 6.56 -11.68 4.50
N SER A 135 6.13 -11.32 5.70
CA SER A 135 7.01 -11.14 6.86
C SER A 135 7.73 -12.43 7.25
N GLU A 136 7.02 -13.56 7.27
CA GLU A 136 7.59 -14.88 7.55
C GLU A 136 8.62 -15.29 6.50
N LYS A 137 8.32 -15.10 5.21
CA LYS A 137 9.27 -15.37 4.11
C LYS A 137 10.51 -14.51 4.21
N GLN A 138 10.37 -13.23 4.56
CA GLN A 138 11.51 -12.32 4.78
C GLN A 138 12.35 -12.75 5.96
N LYS A 139 11.72 -13.15 7.09
CA LYS A 139 12.41 -13.71 8.24
C LYS A 139 13.20 -14.95 7.87
N ALA A 140 12.56 -15.93 7.27
CA ALA A 140 13.22 -17.17 6.84
C ALA A 140 14.40 -16.91 5.89
N THR A 141 14.26 -15.94 4.97
CA THR A 141 15.36 -15.54 4.08
C THR A 141 16.52 -14.92 4.86
N LYS A 142 16.24 -14.03 5.81
CA LYS A 142 17.28 -13.43 6.67
C LYS A 142 17.98 -14.45 7.55
N ASP A 143 17.23 -15.39 8.13
CA ASP A 143 17.78 -16.46 8.97
C ASP A 143 18.67 -17.39 8.14
N ARG A 144 18.27 -17.73 6.92
CA ARG A 144 19.10 -18.48 5.99
C ARG A 144 20.39 -17.74 5.62
N LEU A 145 20.31 -16.46 5.30
CA LEU A 145 21.51 -15.66 4.99
C LEU A 145 22.43 -15.58 6.21
N LYS A 146 21.88 -15.38 7.41
CA LYS A 146 22.63 -15.35 8.65
C LYS A 146 23.32 -16.69 8.93
N SER A 147 22.67 -17.84 8.71
CA SER A 147 23.28 -19.16 8.87
C SER A 147 24.42 -19.43 7.86
N GLN A 148 24.41 -18.75 6.72
CA GLN A 148 25.48 -18.77 5.72
C GLN A 148 26.58 -17.71 5.98
N GLY A 149 26.51 -16.95 7.10
CA GLY A 149 27.42 -15.83 7.37
C GLY A 149 27.26 -14.64 6.42
N ARG A 150 26.16 -14.57 5.68
CA ARG A 150 25.90 -13.51 4.68
C ARG A 150 25.06 -12.38 5.28
N PHE A 151 25.34 -11.18 4.83
CA PHE A 151 24.58 -10.00 5.22
C PHE A 151 23.17 -9.99 4.60
N GLY A 152 22.15 -9.91 5.42
CA GLY A 152 20.75 -9.95 5.01
C GLY A 152 20.15 -8.62 4.56
N GLY A 153 20.98 -7.58 4.31
CA GLY A 153 20.55 -6.24 3.90
C GLY A 153 20.18 -5.33 5.07
N GLY A 154 20.00 -4.04 4.77
CA GLY A 154 19.75 -2.97 5.73
C GLY A 154 21.01 -2.15 5.99
N LYS A 155 21.09 -1.44 7.15
CA LYS A 155 22.30 -0.72 7.56
C LYS A 155 23.33 -1.73 8.07
N CYS A 156 24.56 -1.66 7.56
CA CYS A 156 25.65 -2.48 8.05
C CYS A 156 25.89 -2.24 9.55
N VAL A 157 26.23 -3.30 10.26
CA VAL A 157 26.56 -3.23 11.69
C VAL A 157 27.92 -2.53 11.85
N PHE A 158 28.02 -1.55 12.75
CA PHE A 158 29.26 -0.86 13.05
C PHE A 158 30.36 -1.86 13.42
N GLY A 159 31.52 -1.70 12.81
CA GLY A 159 32.65 -2.63 12.94
C GLY A 159 32.83 -3.57 11.75
N TYR A 160 31.91 -3.55 10.79
CA TYR A 160 31.95 -4.43 9.62
C TYR A 160 31.60 -3.68 8.35
N ASP A 161 32.20 -4.10 7.25
CA ASP A 161 31.83 -3.73 5.87
C ASP A 161 31.21 -4.94 5.18
N VAL A 162 30.61 -4.74 4.02
CA VAL A 162 30.00 -5.80 3.21
C VAL A 162 30.79 -5.96 1.93
N ASP A 163 31.26 -7.18 1.64
CA ASP A 163 31.95 -7.49 0.41
C ASP A 163 31.00 -7.63 -0.79
N GLN A 164 31.58 -7.82 -1.98
CA GLN A 164 30.83 -8.00 -3.24
C GLN A 164 29.92 -9.25 -3.23
N ASN A 165 30.19 -10.22 -2.35
CA ASN A 165 29.42 -11.46 -2.20
C ASN A 165 28.43 -11.42 -1.04
N ASN A 166 28.23 -10.21 -0.45
CA ASN A 166 27.38 -9.99 0.72
C ASN A 166 27.87 -10.69 2.00
N TYR A 167 29.18 -10.89 2.19
CA TYR A 167 29.74 -11.32 3.48
C TYR A 167 30.15 -10.11 4.30
N LEU A 168 30.01 -10.25 5.63
CA LEU A 168 30.49 -9.25 6.60
C LEU A 168 32.00 -9.40 6.76
N ILE A 169 32.76 -8.36 6.42
CA ILE A 169 34.21 -8.26 6.63
C ILE A 169 34.49 -7.27 7.75
N PRO A 170 35.39 -7.59 8.72
CA PRO A 170 35.73 -6.63 9.77
C PRO A 170 36.34 -5.34 9.20
N CYS A 171 35.77 -4.20 9.54
CA CYS A 171 36.35 -2.90 9.27
C CYS A 171 37.36 -2.55 10.37
N GLU A 172 38.66 -2.62 10.07
CA GLU A 172 39.72 -2.52 11.08
C GLU A 172 39.66 -1.25 11.92
N LYS A 173 39.34 -0.11 11.28
CA LYS A 173 39.18 1.17 11.97
C LYS A 173 38.06 1.14 13.01
N GLU A 174 36.91 0.64 12.62
CA GLU A 174 35.73 0.56 13.51
C GLU A 174 35.91 -0.53 14.57
N GLN A 175 36.60 -1.63 14.23
CA GLN A 175 36.94 -2.69 15.20
C GLN A 175 37.88 -2.18 16.29
N GLN A 176 38.80 -1.28 15.99
CA GLN A 176 39.66 -0.62 16.97
C GLN A 176 38.84 0.21 17.97
N VAL A 177 37.87 0.98 17.44
CA VAL A 177 36.95 1.75 18.28
C VAL A 177 36.13 0.84 19.20
N ILE A 178 35.61 -0.27 18.69
CA ILE A 178 34.87 -1.27 19.46
C ILE A 178 35.74 -1.83 20.60
N ARG A 179 37.00 -2.16 20.31
CA ARG A 179 37.93 -2.65 21.34
C ARG A 179 38.18 -1.60 22.44
N GLN A 180 38.33 -0.33 22.07
CA GLN A 180 38.45 0.77 23.03
C GLN A 180 37.19 0.91 23.90
N MET A 181 36.01 0.88 23.28
CA MET A 181 34.73 0.91 24.01
C MET A 181 34.63 -0.24 25.01
N GLN A 182 35.02 -1.46 24.62
CA GLN A 182 35.01 -2.63 25.50
C GLN A 182 35.98 -2.51 26.67
N LEU A 183 37.17 -1.97 26.44
CA LEU A 183 38.14 -1.70 27.50
C LEU A 183 37.62 -0.68 28.51
N MET A 184 37.07 0.42 28.06
CA MET A 184 36.46 1.44 28.90
C MET A 184 35.31 0.87 29.73
N ARG A 185 34.48 0.00 29.15
CA ARG A 185 33.39 -0.67 29.85
C ARG A 185 33.91 -1.62 30.92
N LYS A 186 34.97 -2.38 30.64
CA LYS A 186 35.64 -3.25 31.65
C LYS A 186 36.22 -2.46 32.81
N GLN A 187 36.64 -1.20 32.61
CA GLN A 187 37.11 -0.27 33.63
C GLN A 187 35.99 0.37 34.46
N GLY A 188 34.71 0.00 34.22
CA GLY A 188 33.55 0.49 34.95
C GLY A 188 32.97 1.81 34.46
N ASN A 189 33.44 2.36 33.34
CA ASN A 189 32.86 3.59 32.77
C ASN A 189 31.41 3.36 32.30
N SER A 190 30.53 4.34 32.54
CA SER A 190 29.15 4.31 32.01
C SER A 190 29.11 4.43 30.50
N TYR A 191 28.04 3.96 29.85
CA TYR A 191 27.87 4.13 28.40
C TYR A 191 27.93 5.59 27.95
N ARG A 192 27.38 6.52 28.75
CA ARG A 192 27.43 7.95 28.47
C ARG A 192 28.87 8.46 28.46
N LYS A 193 29.67 8.08 29.43
CA LYS A 193 31.09 8.50 29.53
C LYS A 193 31.94 7.90 28.39
N VAL A 194 31.63 6.66 27.97
CA VAL A 194 32.25 6.03 26.80
C VAL A 194 31.90 6.80 25.52
N ALA A 195 30.63 7.19 25.32
CA ALA A 195 30.22 7.96 24.18
C ALA A 195 30.89 9.36 24.10
N GLU A 196 31.00 10.05 25.25
CA GLU A 196 31.66 11.36 25.35
C GLU A 196 33.18 11.33 25.06
N GLN A 197 33.84 10.19 25.21
CA GLN A 197 35.26 10.03 24.95
C GLN A 197 35.62 9.53 23.54
N ILE A 198 34.64 9.04 22.78
CA ILE A 198 34.86 8.45 21.46
C ILE A 198 34.35 9.39 20.34
N MET A 199 33.46 10.34 20.66
CA MET A 199 33.06 11.42 19.76
C MET A 199 34.14 12.51 19.69
#